data_4096fbcf00fb47f5974111744b412572
#
_entry.id   4096fbcf00fb47f5974111744b412572
#
_cell.length_a   1.000
_cell.length_b   1.000
_cell.length_c   1.000
_cell.angle_alpha   90.00
_cell.angle_beta   90.00
_cell.angle_gamma   90.00
#
_symmetry.space_group_name_H-M   'P 1'
#
loop_
_entity.id
_entity.type
_entity.pdbx_description
1 polymer ?
#
loop_
_entity_poly.entity_id
_entity_poly.type
_entity_poly.pdbx_seq_one_letter_code
_entity_poly.pdbx_strand_id
1 'polypeptide(L)'
;YGMSVITAIVAENTYRVSGIMDVSPDMIDKQIRDVYEDIYPDAVKIGMLNTIETMTAVAESLKIWQPQNVVIDPVMYAKNGSPLMSLDAIETLIKVVVPLATLVTPNIPEAEEIAGMMISNIGDMKVAAMNIHEMGCQAVLIKGGHAKGDATDVFYDGHKFYQLTTSRIQTKN
;
A
#
# COMPACT_ATOMS: atom_id res chain seq x y z
N TYR A 1 -17.45 -13.54 0.90
CA TYR A 1 -17.96 -12.42 0.10
C TYR A 1 -16.84 -11.43 -0.16
N GLY A 2 -16.83 -10.84 -1.38
CA GLY A 2 -15.98 -9.71 -1.72
C GLY A 2 -16.80 -8.41 -1.62
N MET A 3 -16.33 -7.49 -0.80
CA MET A 3 -16.94 -6.17 -0.59
C MET A 3 -15.95 -5.08 -0.96
N SER A 4 -16.41 -3.89 -1.28
CA SER A 4 -15.52 -2.77 -1.61
C SER A 4 -16.01 -1.46 -1.03
N VAL A 5 -15.07 -0.64 -0.63
CA VAL A 5 -15.24 0.77 -0.26
C VAL A 5 -14.53 1.60 -1.30
N ILE A 6 -15.24 2.50 -1.95
CA ILE A 6 -14.68 3.36 -2.99
C ILE A 6 -14.09 4.60 -2.35
N THR A 7 -12.79 4.80 -2.53
CA THR A 7 -12.03 5.95 -2.00
C THR A 7 -11.83 7.04 -3.03
N ALA A 8 -11.74 6.65 -4.32
CA ALA A 8 -11.67 7.57 -5.45
C ALA A 8 -12.24 6.93 -6.72
N ILE A 9 -12.69 7.75 -7.64
CA ILE A 9 -13.07 7.35 -9.00
C ILE A 9 -12.03 7.88 -9.96
N VAL A 10 -11.40 6.97 -10.73
CA VAL A 10 -10.31 7.32 -11.64
C VAL A 10 -10.74 7.08 -13.08
N ALA A 11 -10.59 8.10 -13.92
CA ALA A 11 -10.71 8.00 -15.36
C ALA A 11 -9.33 7.72 -15.97
N GLU A 12 -9.06 6.46 -16.33
CA GLU A 12 -7.75 5.98 -16.74
C GLU A 12 -7.83 5.11 -17.99
N ASN A 13 -6.80 5.17 -18.81
CA ASN A 13 -6.54 4.21 -19.89
C ASN A 13 -5.05 3.79 -19.88
N THR A 14 -4.62 2.95 -20.81
CA THR A 14 -3.24 2.45 -20.87
C THR A 14 -2.16 3.52 -21.09
N TYR A 15 -2.55 4.74 -21.44
CA TYR A 15 -1.64 5.84 -21.76
C TYR A 15 -1.61 6.93 -20.69
N ARG A 16 -2.74 7.17 -20.00
CA ARG A 16 -2.85 8.31 -19.06
C ARG A 16 -3.98 8.14 -18.06
N VAL A 17 -3.81 8.79 -16.94
CA VAL A 17 -4.88 9.19 -16.01
C VAL A 17 -5.41 10.55 -16.50
N SER A 18 -6.69 10.64 -16.83
CA SER A 18 -7.32 11.86 -17.35
C SER A 18 -8.16 12.60 -16.30
N GLY A 19 -8.46 11.97 -15.18
CA GLY A 19 -9.18 12.59 -14.07
C GLY A 19 -9.24 11.69 -12.85
N ILE A 20 -9.24 12.32 -11.68
CA ILE A 20 -9.44 11.68 -10.38
C ILE A 20 -10.51 12.47 -9.65
N MET A 21 -11.47 11.79 -9.06
CA MET A 21 -12.49 12.37 -8.19
C MET A 21 -12.48 11.62 -6.86
N ASP A 22 -12.08 12.31 -5.81
CA ASP A 22 -12.07 11.75 -4.47
C ASP A 22 -13.48 11.61 -3.91
N VAL A 23 -13.70 10.51 -3.20
CA VAL A 23 -14.91 10.33 -2.40
C VAL A 23 -14.71 11.04 -1.07
N SER A 24 -15.75 11.76 -0.60
CA SER A 24 -15.64 12.49 0.65
C SER A 24 -15.37 11.58 1.85
N PRO A 25 -14.61 12.05 2.86
CA PRO A 25 -14.33 11.27 4.08
C PRO A 25 -15.60 10.75 4.76
N ASP A 26 -16.65 11.56 4.84
CA ASP A 26 -17.96 11.17 5.40
C ASP A 26 -18.60 10.00 4.63
N MET A 27 -18.49 9.98 3.29
CA MET A 27 -19.02 8.89 2.48
C MET A 27 -18.16 7.63 2.61
N ILE A 28 -16.84 7.75 2.76
CA ILE A 28 -15.93 6.63 3.01
C ILE A 28 -16.29 5.98 4.36
N ASP A 29 -16.45 6.77 5.42
CA ASP A 29 -16.85 6.28 6.74
C ASP A 29 -18.21 5.55 6.69
N LYS A 30 -19.19 6.10 6.00
CA LYS A 30 -20.51 5.45 5.81
C LYS A 30 -20.39 4.11 5.10
N GLN A 31 -19.63 4.03 3.99
CA GLN A 31 -19.40 2.79 3.27
C GLN A 31 -18.73 1.73 4.16
N ILE A 32 -17.69 2.12 4.92
CA ILE A 32 -16.99 1.22 5.84
C ILE A 32 -17.97 0.72 6.91
N ARG A 33 -18.72 1.60 7.53
CA ARG A 33 -19.70 1.28 8.56
C ARG A 33 -20.75 0.29 8.06
N ASP A 34 -21.36 0.57 6.91
CA ASP A 34 -22.39 -0.30 6.33
C ASP A 34 -21.85 -1.71 6.05
N VAL A 35 -20.58 -1.85 5.61
CA VAL A 35 -19.93 -3.15 5.43
C VAL A 35 -19.75 -3.87 6.76
N TYR A 36 -19.19 -3.20 7.78
CA TYR A 36 -18.86 -3.83 9.06
C TYR A 36 -20.08 -4.17 9.91
N GLU A 37 -21.15 -3.37 9.81
CA GLU A 37 -22.41 -3.61 10.52
C GLU A 37 -23.22 -4.80 9.92
N ASP A 38 -23.03 -5.09 8.62
CA ASP A 38 -23.72 -6.21 7.95
C ASP A 38 -22.87 -7.48 7.93
N ILE A 39 -21.67 -7.42 7.30
CA ILE A 39 -20.77 -8.57 7.16
C ILE A 39 -19.36 -8.16 7.57
N TYR A 40 -18.94 -8.56 8.77
CA TYR A 40 -17.59 -8.26 9.27
C TYR A 40 -16.52 -8.94 8.41
N PRO A 41 -15.59 -8.18 7.78
CA PRO A 41 -14.59 -8.76 6.87
C PRO A 41 -13.50 -9.53 7.63
N ASP A 42 -13.09 -10.68 7.12
CA ASP A 42 -11.95 -11.45 7.65
C ASP A 42 -10.60 -10.78 7.35
N ALA A 43 -10.54 -9.99 6.28
CA ALA A 43 -9.35 -9.25 5.87
C ALA A 43 -9.73 -7.99 5.09
N VAL A 44 -8.89 -6.99 5.16
CA VAL A 44 -9.02 -5.71 4.44
C VAL A 44 -7.78 -5.49 3.59
N LYS A 45 -7.96 -5.22 2.29
CA LYS A 45 -6.89 -4.71 1.45
C LYS A 45 -7.12 -3.24 1.15
N ILE A 46 -6.13 -2.42 1.46
CA ILE A 46 -6.11 -1.00 1.14
C ILE A 46 -5.15 -0.80 -0.03
N GLY A 47 -5.63 -0.15 -1.06
CA GLY A 47 -4.85 0.28 -2.22
C GLY A 47 -4.69 1.80 -2.23
N MET A 48 -5.16 2.44 -3.30
CA MET A 48 -5.02 3.88 -3.51
C MET A 48 -5.74 4.70 -2.45
N LEU A 49 -4.97 5.49 -1.69
CA LEU A 49 -5.42 6.58 -0.82
C LEU A 49 -4.60 7.82 -1.19
N ASN A 50 -5.19 8.80 -1.84
CA ASN A 50 -4.44 9.89 -2.47
C ASN A 50 -4.45 11.21 -1.69
N THR A 51 -5.33 11.38 -0.71
CA THR A 51 -5.41 12.60 0.10
C THR A 51 -5.25 12.32 1.60
N ILE A 52 -4.78 13.34 2.33
CA ILE A 52 -4.63 13.29 3.79
C ILE A 52 -5.97 12.99 4.46
N GLU A 53 -7.04 13.62 3.98
CA GLU A 53 -8.39 13.48 4.51
C GLU A 53 -8.91 12.05 4.35
N THR A 54 -8.71 11.44 3.18
CA THR A 54 -9.07 10.04 2.91
C THR A 54 -8.28 9.08 3.82
N MET A 55 -6.97 9.29 3.94
CA MET A 55 -6.10 8.47 4.81
C MET A 55 -6.53 8.56 6.26
N THR A 56 -6.84 9.77 6.74
CA THR A 56 -7.29 10.00 8.12
C THR A 56 -8.61 9.29 8.40
N ALA A 57 -9.60 9.43 7.51
CA ALA A 57 -10.89 8.77 7.66
C ALA A 57 -10.76 7.24 7.68
N VAL A 58 -9.97 6.66 6.77
CA VAL A 58 -9.71 5.22 6.74
C VAL A 58 -9.00 4.77 8.00
N ALA A 59 -7.97 5.50 8.45
CA ALA A 59 -7.21 5.14 9.66
C ALA A 59 -8.09 5.21 10.94
N GLU A 60 -8.98 6.19 11.05
CA GLU A 60 -9.94 6.28 12.14
C GLU A 60 -10.92 5.11 12.13
N SER A 61 -11.46 4.76 10.96
CA SER A 61 -12.32 3.59 10.81
C SER A 61 -11.60 2.29 11.17
N LEU A 62 -10.33 2.10 10.76
CA LEU A 62 -9.54 0.93 11.15
C LEU A 62 -9.33 0.84 12.66
N LYS A 63 -9.15 1.96 13.36
CA LYS A 63 -9.03 1.99 14.82
C LYS A 63 -10.34 1.66 15.53
N ILE A 64 -11.48 2.05 14.96
CA ILE A 64 -12.82 1.75 15.50
C ILE A 64 -13.14 0.26 15.32
N TRP A 65 -13.01 -0.25 14.09
CA TRP A 65 -13.44 -1.60 13.72
C TRP A 65 -12.40 -2.69 14.00
N GLN A 66 -11.13 -2.34 14.15
CA GLN A 66 -10.00 -3.23 14.51
C GLN A 66 -9.95 -4.54 13.70
N PRO A 67 -9.93 -4.49 12.36
CA PRO A 67 -9.82 -5.70 11.55
C PRO A 67 -8.53 -6.46 11.86
N GLN A 68 -8.59 -7.79 11.89
CA GLN A 68 -7.44 -8.63 12.24
C GLN A 68 -6.34 -8.63 11.18
N ASN A 69 -6.72 -8.56 9.91
CA ASN A 69 -5.81 -8.69 8.77
C ASN A 69 -5.93 -7.46 7.86
N VAL A 70 -4.98 -6.53 7.96
CA VAL A 70 -4.93 -5.31 7.15
C VAL A 70 -3.73 -5.37 6.23
N VAL A 71 -3.96 -5.48 4.92
CA VAL A 71 -2.91 -5.40 3.90
C VAL A 71 -2.93 -4.02 3.26
N ILE A 72 -1.79 -3.32 3.28
CA ILE A 72 -1.65 -2.00 2.66
C ILE A 72 -0.70 -2.11 1.47
N ASP A 73 -1.22 -1.80 0.28
CA ASP A 73 -0.44 -1.62 -0.94
C ASP A 73 -0.27 -0.10 -1.15
N PRO A 74 0.90 0.48 -0.86
CA PRO A 74 1.09 1.92 -0.79
C PRO A 74 1.24 2.52 -2.19
N VAL A 75 0.15 2.54 -2.96
CA VAL A 75 0.14 2.99 -4.36
C VAL A 75 0.42 4.50 -4.42
N MET A 76 1.66 4.88 -4.72
CA MET A 76 2.11 6.28 -4.79
C MET A 76 2.15 6.82 -6.22
N TYR A 77 2.33 5.94 -7.20
CA TYR A 77 2.49 6.31 -8.61
C TYR A 77 1.58 5.49 -9.51
N ALA A 78 1.03 6.11 -10.53
CA ALA A 78 0.35 5.42 -11.62
C ALA A 78 1.35 4.62 -12.47
N LYS A 79 0.88 3.65 -13.27
CA LYS A 79 1.74 2.84 -14.16
C LYS A 79 2.62 3.66 -15.11
N ASN A 80 2.17 4.84 -15.51
CA ASN A 80 2.93 5.77 -16.34
C ASN A 80 3.93 6.65 -15.55
N GLY A 81 4.11 6.41 -14.25
CA GLY A 81 5.01 7.15 -13.37
C GLY A 81 4.45 8.48 -12.84
N SER A 82 3.20 8.84 -13.16
CA SER A 82 2.58 10.05 -12.62
C SER A 82 2.35 9.91 -11.11
N PRO A 83 2.71 10.91 -10.29
CA PRO A 83 2.44 10.86 -8.85
C PRO A 83 0.92 10.91 -8.60
N LEU A 84 0.45 10.05 -7.70
CA LEU A 84 -0.94 9.99 -7.23
C LEU A 84 -1.11 10.66 -5.87
N MET A 85 0.00 10.98 -5.19
CA MET A 85 0.03 11.60 -3.86
C MET A 85 0.96 12.80 -3.84
N SER A 86 0.66 13.78 -3.01
CA SER A 86 1.59 14.85 -2.62
C SER A 86 2.60 14.33 -1.58
N LEU A 87 3.69 15.06 -1.37
CA LEU A 87 4.69 14.70 -0.36
C LEU A 87 4.07 14.65 1.05
N ASP A 88 3.20 15.59 1.40
CA ASP A 88 2.51 15.62 2.69
C ASP A 88 1.58 14.41 2.87
N ALA A 89 0.96 13.94 1.77
CA ALA A 89 0.14 12.73 1.78
C ALA A 89 1.00 11.47 2.00
N ILE A 90 2.19 11.39 1.39
CA ILE A 90 3.15 10.29 1.63
C ILE A 90 3.58 10.27 3.10
N GLU A 91 3.88 11.42 3.69
CA GLU A 91 4.22 11.53 5.10
C GLU A 91 3.06 11.07 6.01
N THR A 92 1.83 11.41 5.65
CA THR A 92 0.63 10.96 6.36
C THR A 92 0.43 9.45 6.22
N LEU A 93 0.62 8.88 5.02
CA LEU A 93 0.58 7.43 4.80
C LEU A 93 1.55 6.72 5.75
N ILE A 94 2.80 7.18 5.81
CA ILE A 94 3.86 6.60 6.64
C ILE A 94 3.52 6.70 8.14
N LYS A 95 3.07 7.86 8.60
CA LYS A 95 2.87 8.11 10.03
C LYS A 95 1.54 7.59 10.58
N VAL A 96 0.51 7.54 9.74
CA VAL A 96 -0.87 7.31 10.19
C VAL A 96 -1.43 5.96 9.71
N VAL A 97 -1.11 5.55 8.49
CA VAL A 97 -1.72 4.36 7.87
C VAL A 97 -0.83 3.13 8.02
N VAL A 98 0.47 3.24 7.69
CA VAL A 98 1.44 2.13 7.78
C VAL A 98 1.46 1.45 9.15
N PRO A 99 1.41 2.17 10.30
CA PRO A 99 1.41 1.53 11.63
C PRO A 99 0.20 0.63 11.91
N LEU A 100 -0.87 0.75 11.13
CA LEU A 100 -2.09 -0.05 11.28
C LEU A 100 -2.06 -1.35 10.47
N ALA A 101 -1.02 -1.56 9.66
CA ALA A 101 -0.93 -2.70 8.77
C ALA A 101 -0.49 -3.99 9.46
N THR A 102 -1.15 -5.09 9.14
CA THR A 102 -0.62 -6.44 9.33
C THR A 102 0.49 -6.71 8.32
N LEU A 103 0.32 -6.20 7.08
CA LEU A 103 1.29 -6.37 6.00
C LEU A 103 1.30 -5.12 5.10
N VAL A 104 2.49 -4.59 4.84
CA VAL A 104 2.71 -3.55 3.82
C VAL A 104 3.40 -4.17 2.61
N THR A 105 2.91 -3.87 1.39
CA THR A 105 3.40 -4.52 0.15
C THR A 105 3.94 -3.51 -0.88
N PRO A 106 4.98 -2.72 -0.59
CA PRO A 106 5.53 -1.74 -1.51
C PRO A 106 6.30 -2.41 -2.65
N ASN A 107 6.32 -1.78 -3.82
CA ASN A 107 7.34 -2.03 -4.83
C ASN A 107 8.66 -1.33 -4.44
N ILE A 108 9.75 -1.53 -5.20
CA ILE A 108 11.07 -0.95 -4.87
C ILE A 108 11.00 0.59 -4.77
N PRO A 109 10.48 1.34 -5.75
CA PRO A 109 10.37 2.79 -5.63
C PRO A 109 9.54 3.27 -4.42
N GLU A 110 8.43 2.61 -4.13
CA GLU A 110 7.61 2.89 -2.95
C GLU A 110 8.36 2.58 -1.64
N ALA A 111 9.11 1.48 -1.62
CA ALA A 111 9.93 1.11 -0.46
C ALA A 111 11.08 2.11 -0.23
N GLU A 112 11.71 2.63 -1.29
CA GLU A 112 12.72 3.68 -1.20
C GLU A 112 12.16 4.95 -0.58
N GLU A 113 10.97 5.36 -1.02
CA GLU A 113 10.28 6.54 -0.51
C GLU A 113 9.90 6.38 0.96
N ILE A 114 9.30 5.23 1.33
CA ILE A 114 8.89 4.96 2.72
C ILE A 114 10.11 4.82 3.63
N ALA A 115 11.12 4.05 3.23
CA ALA A 115 12.30 3.78 4.05
C ALA A 115 13.32 4.93 4.06
N GLY A 116 13.18 5.93 3.17
CA GLY A 116 14.11 7.05 3.03
C GLY A 116 15.51 6.64 2.59
N MET A 117 15.64 5.58 1.78
CA MET A 117 16.92 5.05 1.31
C MET A 117 16.83 4.46 -0.09
N MET A 118 17.95 4.45 -0.83
CA MET A 118 18.03 3.80 -2.13
C MET A 118 18.15 2.27 -1.99
N ILE A 119 17.54 1.55 -2.91
CA ILE A 119 17.53 0.08 -2.97
C ILE A 119 18.16 -0.38 -4.28
N SER A 120 19.39 -0.91 -4.22
CA SER A 120 20.15 -1.35 -5.38
C SER A 120 20.27 -2.88 -5.47
N ASN A 121 20.04 -3.60 -4.39
CA ASN A 121 20.19 -5.04 -4.28
C ASN A 121 19.30 -5.65 -3.19
N ILE A 122 19.28 -6.98 -3.08
CA ILE A 122 18.49 -7.71 -2.07
C ILE A 122 18.89 -7.35 -0.62
N GLY A 123 20.16 -7.03 -0.39
CA GLY A 123 20.63 -6.58 0.93
C GLY A 123 19.96 -5.27 1.34
N ASP A 124 19.88 -4.31 0.41
CA ASP A 124 19.20 -3.04 0.64
C ASP A 124 17.69 -3.24 0.83
N MET A 125 17.06 -4.17 0.08
CA MET A 125 15.64 -4.52 0.30
C MET A 125 15.38 -5.02 1.72
N LYS A 126 16.31 -5.84 2.28
CA LYS A 126 16.18 -6.32 3.66
C LYS A 126 16.29 -5.18 4.68
N VAL A 127 17.22 -4.25 4.46
CA VAL A 127 17.37 -3.06 5.33
C VAL A 127 16.12 -2.18 5.24
N ALA A 128 15.64 -1.92 4.03
CA ALA A 128 14.42 -1.14 3.82
C ALA A 128 13.20 -1.81 4.50
N ALA A 129 13.07 -3.14 4.39
CA ALA A 129 11.98 -3.87 5.05
C ALA A 129 12.04 -3.75 6.58
N MET A 130 13.23 -3.77 7.20
CA MET A 130 13.38 -3.52 8.63
C MET A 130 12.98 -2.09 9.00
N ASN A 131 13.46 -1.10 8.25
CA ASN A 131 13.12 0.30 8.50
C ASN A 131 11.60 0.54 8.41
N ILE A 132 10.93 -0.05 7.41
CA ILE A 132 9.46 0.04 7.27
C ILE A 132 8.76 -0.67 8.43
N HIS A 133 9.24 -1.84 8.84
CA HIS A 133 8.68 -2.56 9.99
C HIS A 133 8.80 -1.75 11.29
N GLU A 134 9.90 -1.03 11.50
CA GLU A 134 10.10 -0.17 12.68
C GLU A 134 9.08 1.00 12.73
N MET A 135 8.41 1.33 11.63
CA MET A 135 7.32 2.30 11.61
C MET A 135 6.01 1.78 12.23
N GLY A 136 5.94 0.48 12.61
CA GLY A 136 4.86 -0.10 13.39
C GLY A 136 4.01 -1.16 12.70
N CYS A 137 4.20 -1.45 11.41
CA CYS A 137 3.51 -2.56 10.74
C CYS A 137 4.08 -3.92 11.21
N GLN A 138 3.25 -5.00 11.13
CA GLN A 138 3.68 -6.32 11.62
C GLN A 138 4.59 -7.06 10.65
N ALA A 139 4.44 -6.85 9.35
CA ALA A 139 5.24 -7.48 8.31
C ALA A 139 5.38 -6.59 7.08
N VAL A 140 6.41 -6.85 6.26
CA VAL A 140 6.69 -6.11 5.02
C VAL A 140 7.02 -7.08 3.90
N LEU A 141 6.41 -6.87 2.72
CA LEU A 141 6.74 -7.57 1.49
C LEU A 141 7.19 -6.55 0.43
N ILE A 142 8.49 -6.41 0.19
CA ILE A 142 8.99 -5.57 -0.89
C ILE A 142 8.96 -6.35 -2.21
N LYS A 143 8.18 -5.87 -3.17
CA LYS A 143 8.01 -6.47 -4.50
C LYS A 143 9.20 -6.17 -5.40
N GLY A 144 9.96 -7.19 -5.81
CA GLY A 144 11.19 -7.07 -6.60
C GLY A 144 11.00 -6.97 -8.10
N GLY A 145 9.77 -6.83 -8.60
CA GLY A 145 9.48 -6.78 -10.03
C GLY A 145 10.18 -5.67 -10.83
N HIS A 146 10.69 -4.64 -10.17
CA HIS A 146 11.44 -3.53 -10.78
C HIS A 146 12.96 -3.73 -10.77
N ALA A 147 13.50 -4.77 -10.12
CA ALA A 147 14.93 -5.08 -10.11
C ALA A 147 15.40 -5.64 -11.46
N LYS A 148 16.72 -5.55 -11.75
CA LYS A 148 17.33 -6.25 -12.89
C LYS A 148 17.51 -7.73 -12.56
N GLY A 149 17.24 -8.63 -13.52
CA GLY A 149 17.34 -10.08 -13.34
C GLY A 149 16.01 -10.75 -12.98
N ASP A 150 16.05 -11.87 -12.24
CA ASP A 150 14.87 -12.57 -11.76
C ASP A 150 14.05 -11.70 -10.80
N ALA A 151 12.73 -11.86 -10.82
CA ALA A 151 11.85 -11.16 -9.91
C ALA A 151 11.95 -11.81 -8.52
N THR A 152 12.63 -11.14 -7.59
CA THR A 152 12.78 -11.62 -6.22
C THR A 152 12.09 -10.64 -5.27
N ASP A 153 11.04 -11.11 -4.62
CA ASP A 153 10.39 -10.38 -3.54
C ASP A 153 11.07 -10.72 -2.21
N VAL A 154 11.11 -9.75 -1.30
CA VAL A 154 11.66 -9.91 0.06
C VAL A 154 10.53 -9.73 1.06
N PHE A 155 10.21 -10.79 1.79
CA PHE A 155 9.25 -10.76 2.89
C PHE A 155 10.00 -10.76 4.23
N TYR A 156 9.57 -9.89 5.14
CA TYR A 156 10.06 -9.78 6.52
C TYR A 156 8.88 -9.85 7.48
N ASP A 157 8.91 -10.83 8.40
CA ASP A 157 7.84 -11.09 9.37
C ASP A 157 8.09 -10.44 10.75
N GLY A 158 9.05 -9.51 10.82
CA GLY A 158 9.53 -8.92 12.07
C GLY A 158 10.66 -9.71 12.74
N HIS A 159 10.95 -10.93 12.30
CA HIS A 159 12.00 -11.80 12.86
C HIS A 159 12.90 -12.42 11.81
N LYS A 160 12.32 -12.85 10.69
CA LYS A 160 13.03 -13.60 9.63
C LYS A 160 12.73 -13.02 8.25
N PHE A 161 13.70 -13.22 7.34
CA PHE A 161 13.55 -12.89 5.94
C PHE A 161 13.26 -14.11 5.10
N TYR A 162 12.34 -13.96 4.16
CA TYR A 162 12.05 -14.95 3.13
C TYR A 162 12.24 -14.30 1.76
N GLN A 163 12.87 -15.01 0.82
CA GLN A 163 13.03 -14.57 -0.56
C GLN A 163 12.14 -15.44 -1.44
N LEU A 164 11.27 -14.80 -2.21
CA LEU A 164 10.36 -15.44 -3.14
C LEU A 164 10.81 -15.09 -4.55
N THR A 165 11.52 -16.02 -5.21
CA THR A 165 12.10 -15.79 -6.53
C THR A 165 11.30 -16.51 -7.61
N THR A 166 10.96 -15.80 -8.68
CA THR A 166 10.34 -16.35 -9.88
C THR A 166 11.08 -15.87 -11.11
N SER A 167 11.13 -16.70 -12.16
CA SER A 167 11.65 -16.25 -13.45
C SER A 167 10.77 -15.14 -14.02
N ARG A 168 11.43 -14.12 -14.55
CA ARG A 168 10.73 -12.97 -15.14
C ARG A 168 10.02 -13.35 -16.44
N ILE A 169 8.73 -13.06 -16.51
CA ILE A 169 7.97 -13.15 -17.75
C ILE A 169 8.23 -11.87 -18.57
N GLN A 170 8.80 -12.02 -19.76
CA GLN A 170 8.96 -10.91 -20.68
C GLN A 170 7.61 -10.59 -21.31
N THR A 171 7.04 -9.44 -20.96
CA THR A 171 5.82 -8.92 -21.58
C THR A 171 6.12 -7.59 -22.28
N LYS A 172 5.31 -7.24 -23.27
CA LYS A 172 5.38 -5.93 -23.95
C LYS A 172 4.55 -4.85 -23.23
N ASN A 173 3.93 -5.18 -22.10
CA ASN A 173 3.08 -4.27 -21.31
C ASN A 173 3.78 -3.97 -19.99
#